data_598eec56daf15e42f6d14a19477e5cc9
#
_entry.id   598eec56daf15e42f6d14a19477e5cc9
#
_cell.length_a   1.000
_cell.length_b   1.000
_cell.length_c   1.000
_cell.angle_alpha   90.00
_cell.angle_beta   90.00
_cell.angle_gamma   90.00
#
_symmetry.space_group_name_H-M   'P 1'
#
loop_
_entity.id
_entity.type
_entity.pdbx_description
1 polymer ?
#
loop_
_entity_poly.entity_id
_entity_poly.type
_entity_poly.pdbx_seq_one_letter_code
_entity_poly.pdbx_strand_id
1 'polypeptide(L)'
;MKANKMAAVVAAGLLTFGAMFSASAAGIGYVNTAVIMQSHPKSEKAQLDMKSAEQKAQEEFKKKAEGKSEAEQQKAYQEVQRELALKVRGILQPIQQDVFKAIQQVRKDKGLDVILEQGAVIDGGSDVTNDVIAKLK
;
A
#
# COMPACT_ATOMS: atom_id res chain seq x y z
N MET A 1 -0.48 31.74 -76.85
CA MET A 1 -1.87 31.61 -76.47
C MET A 1 -1.97 30.41 -75.55
N LYS A 2 -2.63 30.64 -74.49
CA LYS A 2 -3.05 29.66 -73.45
C LYS A 2 -1.91 28.99 -72.66
N ALA A 3 -1.50 29.71 -71.68
CA ALA A 3 -0.80 29.18 -70.50
C ALA A 3 -1.65 28.16 -69.84
N ASN A 4 -1.18 26.97 -69.80
CA ASN A 4 -1.77 25.91 -68.97
C ASN A 4 -1.37 26.16 -67.55
N LYS A 5 -2.28 26.71 -66.88
CA LYS A 5 -2.27 26.77 -65.42
C LYS A 5 -2.52 25.37 -64.85
N MET A 6 -1.51 24.60 -64.73
CA MET A 6 -1.50 23.43 -63.89
C MET A 6 -0.24 23.46 -63.05
N ALA A 7 -0.20 24.50 -62.30
CA ALA A 7 0.73 24.58 -61.22
C ALA A 7 -0.05 24.45 -59.91
N ALA A 8 0.48 23.67 -59.08
CA ALA A 8 0.24 23.71 -57.65
C ALA A 8 -1.10 23.22 -57.13
N VAL A 9 -1.22 21.96 -56.94
CA VAL A 9 -1.88 21.42 -55.75
C VAL A 9 -1.14 20.13 -55.32
N VAL A 10 0.08 20.26 -54.96
CA VAL A 10 0.81 19.19 -54.25
C VAL A 10 1.54 19.80 -53.08
N ALA A 11 0.86 20.59 -52.35
CA ALA A 11 1.46 21.14 -51.12
C ALA A 11 0.42 21.19 -50.00
N ALA A 12 -0.17 20.08 -49.70
CA ALA A 12 -0.97 19.98 -48.48
C ALA A 12 -1.21 18.52 -48.10
N GLY A 13 -0.15 17.81 -47.98
CA GLY A 13 -0.23 16.40 -47.58
C GLY A 13 0.82 16.01 -46.56
N LEU A 14 1.50 16.94 -45.96
CA LEU A 14 2.22 16.72 -44.75
C LEU A 14 1.27 16.88 -43.58
N LEU A 15 0.31 16.01 -43.51
CA LEU A 15 -0.25 15.63 -42.24
C LEU A 15 0.92 15.06 -41.44
N THR A 16 1.57 15.93 -40.74
CA THR A 16 2.29 15.57 -39.54
C THR A 16 1.32 14.81 -38.66
N PHE A 17 1.25 13.53 -38.84
CA PHE A 17 0.97 12.65 -37.73
C PHE A 17 2.15 12.83 -36.77
N GLY A 18 2.20 13.98 -36.16
CA GLY A 18 2.75 14.14 -34.84
C GLY A 18 1.93 13.22 -33.98
N ALA A 19 2.26 11.95 -34.00
CA ALA A 19 1.92 11.09 -32.93
C ALA A 19 2.42 11.83 -31.70
N MET A 20 1.51 12.48 -31.01
CA MET A 20 1.69 12.81 -29.62
C MET A 20 1.73 11.47 -28.89
N PHE A 21 2.81 10.77 -29.06
CA PHE A 21 3.34 9.96 -28.00
C PHE A 21 3.76 10.99 -26.94
N SER A 22 2.79 11.50 -26.22
CA SER A 22 2.99 11.84 -24.84
C SER A 22 3.51 10.53 -24.27
N ALA A 23 4.82 10.37 -24.27
CA ALA A 23 5.48 9.49 -23.34
C ALA A 23 5.03 10.06 -22.00
N SER A 24 3.90 9.57 -21.53
CA SER A 24 3.45 9.70 -20.18
C SER A 24 4.60 9.12 -19.39
N ALA A 25 5.47 9.99 -18.88
CA ALA A 25 6.54 9.55 -18.01
C ALA A 25 5.86 8.70 -16.97
N ALA A 26 6.27 7.44 -16.87
CA ALA A 26 5.72 6.48 -15.92
C ALA A 26 5.68 7.18 -14.57
N GLY A 27 4.48 7.49 -14.09
CA GLY A 27 4.32 8.21 -12.84
C GLY A 27 4.63 7.26 -11.69
N ILE A 28 5.68 7.57 -10.94
CA ILE A 28 6.05 6.83 -9.74
C ILE A 28 5.58 7.61 -8.53
N GLY A 29 4.74 6.99 -7.72
CA GLY A 29 4.38 7.47 -6.40
C GLY A 29 5.10 6.67 -5.31
N TYR A 30 5.16 7.23 -4.12
CA TYR A 30 5.59 6.50 -2.94
C TYR A 30 4.76 6.86 -1.72
N VAL A 31 4.74 5.97 -0.76
CA VAL A 31 4.01 6.10 0.49
C VAL A 31 4.84 5.65 1.68
N ASN A 32 4.54 6.23 2.83
CA ASN A 32 5.01 5.73 4.12
C ASN A 32 3.89 4.90 4.75
N THR A 33 3.97 3.57 4.62
CA THR A 33 2.93 2.67 5.12
C THR A 33 2.78 2.71 6.64
N ALA A 34 3.85 2.96 7.38
CA ALA A 34 3.80 3.10 8.84
C ALA A 34 2.93 4.29 9.25
N VAL A 35 3.12 5.45 8.61
CA VAL A 35 2.30 6.64 8.84
C VAL A 35 0.84 6.42 8.47
N ILE A 36 0.59 5.76 7.34
CA ILE A 36 -0.77 5.43 6.89
C ILE A 36 -1.48 4.51 7.90
N MET A 37 -0.80 3.46 8.35
CA MET A 37 -1.33 2.51 9.34
C MET A 37 -1.67 3.20 10.67
N GLN A 38 -0.80 4.09 11.15
CA GLN A 38 -1.05 4.88 12.36
C GLN A 38 -2.23 5.86 12.21
N SER A 39 -2.40 6.41 11.01
CA SER A 39 -3.48 7.36 10.70
C SER A 39 -4.82 6.69 10.39
N HIS A 40 -4.85 5.37 10.34
CA HIS A 40 -6.07 4.63 10.03
C HIS A 40 -7.12 4.82 11.15
N PRO A 41 -8.42 5.03 10.85
CA PRO A 41 -9.46 5.26 11.86
C PRO A 41 -9.57 4.16 12.93
N LYS A 42 -9.18 2.93 12.58
CA LYS A 42 -9.20 1.77 13.50
C LYS A 42 -7.86 1.53 14.23
N SER A 43 -6.86 2.39 14.06
CA SER A 43 -5.51 2.16 14.60
C SER A 43 -5.49 2.11 16.13
N GLU A 44 -6.17 3.04 16.78
CA GLU A 44 -6.25 3.07 18.25
C GLU A 44 -6.91 1.79 18.80
N LYS A 45 -8.05 1.40 18.20
CA LYS A 45 -8.72 0.16 18.60
C LYS A 45 -7.83 -1.05 18.39
N ALA A 46 -7.13 -1.13 17.26
CA ALA A 46 -6.21 -2.22 16.97
C ALA A 46 -5.07 -2.30 18.00
N GLN A 47 -4.51 -1.17 18.41
CA GLN A 47 -3.47 -1.12 19.47
C GLN A 47 -4.00 -1.63 20.81
N LEU A 48 -5.21 -1.23 21.20
CA LEU A 48 -5.84 -1.73 22.43
C LEU A 48 -6.14 -3.22 22.36
N ASP A 49 -6.66 -3.70 21.23
CA ASP A 49 -6.95 -5.11 21.02
C ASP A 49 -5.67 -5.97 21.04
N MET A 50 -4.57 -5.49 20.46
CA MET A 50 -3.26 -6.16 20.51
C MET A 50 -2.73 -6.22 21.93
N LYS A 51 -2.76 -5.12 22.67
CA LYS A 51 -2.34 -5.09 24.08
C LYS A 51 -3.15 -6.06 24.94
N SER A 52 -4.47 -6.10 24.73
CA SER A 52 -5.34 -7.07 25.41
C SER A 52 -4.99 -8.51 25.05
N ALA A 53 -4.69 -8.79 23.77
CA ALA A 53 -4.28 -10.10 23.31
C ALA A 53 -2.95 -10.55 23.95
N GLU A 54 -1.98 -9.65 24.06
CA GLU A 54 -0.69 -9.90 24.72
C GLU A 54 -0.87 -10.21 26.21
N GLN A 55 -1.69 -9.43 26.91
CA GLN A 55 -1.97 -9.67 28.34
C GLN A 55 -2.62 -11.04 28.56
N LYS A 56 -3.61 -11.38 27.74
CA LYS A 56 -4.27 -12.70 27.79
C LYS A 56 -3.29 -13.84 27.48
N ALA A 57 -2.41 -13.66 26.52
CA ALA A 57 -1.38 -14.64 26.17
C ALA A 57 -0.42 -14.87 27.36
N GLN A 58 -0.02 -13.82 28.06
CA GLN A 58 0.83 -13.94 29.25
C GLN A 58 0.13 -14.69 30.39
N GLU A 59 -1.14 -14.38 30.65
CA GLU A 59 -1.94 -15.07 31.66
C GLU A 59 -2.15 -16.54 31.30
N GLU A 60 -2.42 -16.84 30.07
CA GLU A 60 -2.61 -18.20 29.57
C GLU A 60 -1.30 -19.00 29.67
N PHE A 61 -0.18 -18.40 29.30
CA PHE A 61 1.12 -19.04 29.49
C PHE A 61 1.40 -19.36 30.96
N LYS A 62 1.17 -18.42 31.87
CA LYS A 62 1.32 -18.66 33.31
C LYS A 62 0.50 -19.86 33.79
N LYS A 63 -0.76 -19.92 33.39
CA LYS A 63 -1.65 -21.05 33.76
C LYS A 63 -1.20 -22.38 33.16
N LYS A 64 -0.76 -22.39 31.91
CA LYS A 64 -0.30 -23.59 31.21
C LYS A 64 1.06 -24.08 31.70
N ALA A 65 1.92 -23.17 32.17
CA ALA A 65 3.28 -23.46 32.59
C ALA A 65 3.39 -23.82 34.07
N GLU A 66 2.39 -23.47 34.91
CA GLU A 66 2.43 -23.70 36.36
C GLU A 66 2.51 -25.19 36.68
N GLY A 67 3.53 -25.58 37.48
CA GLY A 67 3.77 -26.95 37.87
C GLY A 67 4.22 -27.91 36.76
N LYS A 68 4.59 -27.38 35.59
CA LYS A 68 5.01 -28.18 34.43
C LYS A 68 6.55 -28.30 34.34
N SER A 69 7.01 -29.39 33.71
CA SER A 69 8.41 -29.57 33.35
C SER A 69 8.87 -28.53 32.30
N GLU A 70 10.18 -28.30 32.19
CA GLU A 70 10.73 -27.37 31.20
C GLU A 70 10.28 -27.68 29.76
N ALA A 71 10.23 -28.97 29.40
CA ALA A 71 9.76 -29.38 28.07
C ALA A 71 8.28 -29.05 27.84
N GLU A 72 7.43 -29.17 28.84
CA GLU A 72 6.00 -28.81 28.78
C GLU A 72 5.81 -27.30 28.76
N GLN A 73 6.62 -26.55 29.54
CA GLN A 73 6.61 -25.09 29.51
C GLN A 73 7.02 -24.57 28.13
N GLN A 74 8.01 -25.17 27.49
CA GLN A 74 8.43 -24.78 26.13
C GLN A 74 7.31 -25.03 25.11
N LYS A 75 6.60 -26.14 25.21
CA LYS A 75 5.43 -26.42 24.34
C LYS A 75 4.31 -25.41 24.59
N ALA A 76 3.99 -25.14 25.84
CA ALA A 76 2.97 -24.15 26.20
C ALA A 76 3.32 -22.75 25.65
N TYR A 77 4.60 -22.36 25.73
CA TYR A 77 5.07 -21.09 25.17
C TYR A 77 4.86 -21.03 23.65
N GLN A 78 5.28 -22.07 22.92
CA GLN A 78 5.12 -22.12 21.46
C GLN A 78 3.65 -22.05 21.04
N GLU A 79 2.77 -22.76 21.76
CA GLU A 79 1.34 -22.77 21.51
C GLU A 79 0.73 -21.36 21.71
N VAL A 80 1.01 -20.73 22.86
CA VAL A 80 0.52 -19.39 23.19
C VAL A 80 1.05 -18.35 22.20
N GLN A 81 2.32 -18.44 21.81
CA GLN A 81 2.88 -17.53 20.80
C GLN A 81 2.23 -17.68 19.44
N ARG A 82 1.92 -18.92 19.04
CA ARG A 82 1.21 -19.17 17.79
C ARG A 82 -0.21 -18.58 17.81
N GLU A 83 -0.92 -18.78 18.91
CA GLU A 83 -2.28 -18.21 19.06
C GLU A 83 -2.25 -16.68 19.07
N LEU A 84 -1.29 -16.08 19.78
CA LEU A 84 -1.10 -14.63 19.79
C LEU A 84 -0.83 -14.11 18.38
N ALA A 85 0.06 -14.74 17.63
CA ALA A 85 0.37 -14.35 16.26
C ALA A 85 -0.86 -14.38 15.34
N LEU A 86 -1.72 -15.40 15.49
CA LEU A 86 -2.97 -15.49 14.74
C LEU A 86 -3.96 -14.38 15.11
N LYS A 87 -4.06 -14.05 16.41
CA LYS A 87 -4.91 -12.95 16.88
C LYS A 87 -4.42 -11.59 16.35
N VAL A 88 -3.13 -11.31 16.47
CA VAL A 88 -2.52 -10.06 15.96
C VAL A 88 -2.73 -9.95 14.46
N ARG A 89 -2.52 -11.03 13.71
CA ARG A 89 -2.79 -11.06 12.26
C ARG A 89 -4.26 -10.73 11.96
N GLY A 90 -5.20 -11.32 12.70
CA GLY A 90 -6.64 -11.05 12.54
C GLY A 90 -7.02 -9.60 12.83
N ILE A 91 -6.36 -8.96 13.80
CA ILE A 91 -6.57 -7.54 14.14
C ILE A 91 -6.05 -6.62 13.03
N LEU A 92 -4.87 -6.91 12.49
CA LEU A 92 -4.19 -6.05 11.50
C LEU A 92 -4.68 -6.27 10.07
N GLN A 93 -5.15 -7.46 9.74
CA GLN A 93 -5.54 -7.82 8.37
C GLN A 93 -6.60 -6.87 7.76
N PRO A 94 -7.69 -6.49 8.44
CA PRO A 94 -8.66 -5.55 7.90
C PRO A 94 -8.05 -4.18 7.59
N ILE A 95 -7.17 -3.68 8.49
CA ILE A 95 -6.47 -2.40 8.32
C ILE A 95 -5.55 -2.46 7.09
N GLN A 96 -4.77 -3.53 6.95
CA GLN A 96 -3.89 -3.73 5.80
C GLN A 96 -4.68 -3.80 4.48
N GLN A 97 -5.83 -4.47 4.48
CA GLN A 97 -6.70 -4.52 3.30
C GLN A 97 -7.27 -3.15 2.94
N ASP A 98 -7.72 -2.38 3.93
CA ASP A 98 -8.24 -1.03 3.71
C ASP A 98 -7.14 -0.11 3.16
N VAL A 99 -5.94 -0.16 3.72
CA VAL A 99 -4.76 0.59 3.24
C VAL A 99 -4.40 0.19 1.81
N PHE A 100 -4.36 -1.10 1.51
CA PHE A 100 -4.05 -1.58 0.17
C PHE A 100 -5.07 -1.09 -0.88
N LYS A 101 -6.35 -1.14 -0.56
CA LYS A 101 -7.42 -0.61 -1.42
C LYS A 101 -7.27 0.90 -1.64
N ALA A 102 -6.97 1.65 -0.58
CA ALA A 102 -6.76 3.09 -0.67
C ALA A 102 -5.54 3.43 -1.56
N ILE A 103 -4.43 2.69 -1.43
CA ILE A 103 -3.25 2.83 -2.29
C ILE A 103 -3.62 2.57 -3.76
N GLN A 104 -4.36 1.50 -4.05
CA GLN A 104 -4.80 1.19 -5.41
C GLN A 104 -5.69 2.30 -5.99
N GLN A 105 -6.58 2.86 -5.17
CA GLN A 105 -7.45 3.94 -5.60
C GLN A 105 -6.66 5.20 -5.92
N VAL A 106 -5.74 5.60 -5.05
CA VAL A 106 -4.86 6.78 -5.28
C VAL A 106 -4.02 6.57 -6.54
N ARG A 107 -3.47 5.37 -6.76
CA ARG A 107 -2.73 5.06 -7.97
C ARG A 107 -3.56 5.33 -9.23
N LYS A 108 -4.80 4.87 -9.25
CA LYS A 108 -5.73 5.07 -10.37
C LYS A 108 -6.11 6.53 -10.53
N ASP A 109 -6.50 7.20 -9.45
CA ASP A 109 -6.97 8.59 -9.47
C ASP A 109 -5.87 9.55 -9.95
N LYS A 110 -4.62 9.28 -9.64
CA LYS A 110 -3.46 10.09 -10.04
C LYS A 110 -2.80 9.63 -11.34
N GLY A 111 -3.27 8.55 -11.95
CA GLY A 111 -2.68 8.00 -13.17
C GLY A 111 -1.24 7.52 -12.99
N LEU A 112 -0.90 7.02 -11.79
CA LEU A 112 0.42 6.50 -11.50
C LEU A 112 0.55 5.06 -11.99
N ASP A 113 1.73 4.70 -12.51
CA ASP A 113 2.02 3.34 -12.93
C ASP A 113 2.31 2.43 -11.74
N VAL A 114 3.01 2.97 -10.75
CA VAL A 114 3.40 2.24 -9.55
C VAL A 114 3.41 3.15 -8.33
N ILE A 115 3.11 2.58 -7.17
CA ILE A 115 3.37 3.18 -5.86
C ILE A 115 4.29 2.26 -5.09
N LEU A 116 5.40 2.81 -4.60
CA LEU A 116 6.43 2.12 -3.85
C LEU A 116 6.38 2.49 -2.37
N GLU A 117 7.00 1.68 -1.53
CA GLU A 117 7.28 2.08 -0.15
C GLU A 117 8.38 3.14 -0.13
N GLN A 118 8.25 4.16 0.70
CA GLN A 118 9.19 5.27 0.81
C GLN A 118 10.64 4.80 0.99
N GLY A 119 10.87 3.76 1.78
CA GLY A 119 12.20 3.20 2.02
C GLY A 119 12.88 2.58 0.79
N ALA A 120 12.13 2.32 -0.29
CA ALA A 120 12.66 1.80 -1.55
C ALA A 120 13.00 2.91 -2.55
N VAL A 121 12.69 4.17 -2.25
CA VAL A 121 12.92 5.32 -3.13
C VAL A 121 14.12 6.10 -2.63
N ILE A 122 15.14 6.24 -3.48
CA ILE A 122 16.35 7.01 -3.16
C ILE A 122 16.16 8.47 -3.57
N ASP A 123 15.58 8.70 -4.75
CA ASP A 123 15.38 10.04 -5.31
C ASP A 123 14.24 10.03 -6.32
N GLY A 124 13.49 11.12 -6.41
CA GLY A 124 12.37 11.29 -7.35
C GLY A 124 11.05 10.65 -6.88
N GLY A 125 10.04 10.71 -7.75
CA GLY A 125 8.69 10.26 -7.44
C GLY A 125 7.85 11.29 -6.69
N SER A 126 6.59 10.96 -6.46
CA SER A 126 5.63 11.82 -5.76
C SER A 126 5.19 11.16 -4.46
N ASP A 127 5.28 11.88 -3.35
CA ASP A 127 4.73 11.43 -2.08
C ASP A 127 3.20 11.50 -2.10
N VAL A 128 2.54 10.36 -2.03
CA VAL A 128 1.08 10.24 -2.01
C VAL A 128 0.54 9.71 -0.68
N THR A 129 1.36 9.74 0.37
CA THR A 129 0.98 9.28 1.71
C THR A 129 -0.29 9.94 2.20
N ASN A 130 -0.37 11.28 2.12
CA ASN A 130 -1.55 12.02 2.57
C ASN A 130 -2.79 11.77 1.72
N ASP A 131 -2.63 11.53 0.42
CA ASP A 131 -3.73 11.16 -0.46
C ASP A 131 -4.34 9.82 -0.05
N VAL A 132 -3.49 8.85 0.30
CA VAL A 132 -3.94 7.55 0.80
C VAL A 132 -4.66 7.70 2.15
N ILE A 133 -4.12 8.48 3.08
CA ILE A 133 -4.75 8.75 4.38
C ILE A 133 -6.14 9.39 4.18
N ALA A 134 -6.28 10.30 3.25
CA ALA A 134 -7.55 10.93 2.94
C ALA A 134 -8.62 9.94 2.43
N LYS A 135 -8.21 8.86 1.77
CA LYS A 135 -9.12 7.79 1.32
C LYS A 135 -9.58 6.84 2.43
N LEU A 136 -8.92 6.87 3.58
CA LEU A 136 -9.25 6.01 4.73
C LEU A 136 -10.26 6.64 5.71
N LYS A 137 -10.55 7.92 5.54
CA LYS A 137 -11.45 8.70 6.41
C LYS A 137 -12.91 8.61 5.97
#